data_8e972ad69ba3647bd79f63d5348ecd20
#
_entry.id   8e972ad69ba3647bd79f63d5348ecd20
#
_cell.length_a   1.000
_cell.length_b   1.000
_cell.length_c   1.000
_cell.angle_alpha   90.00
_cell.angle_beta   90.00
_cell.angle_gamma   90.00
#
_symmetry.space_group_name_H-M   'P 1'
#
loop_
_entity.id
_entity.type
_entity.pdbx_description
1 polymer ?
#
loop_
_entity_poly.entity_id
_entity_poly.type
_entity_poly.pdbx_seq_one_letter_code
_entity_poly.pdbx_strand_id
1 'polypeptide(L)'
;MGYETYYYALRLSSGDVLRVAQDAETVWSIYDATIPAIVLSCVALMLAAAVLAALLTKALVQPVLNMTEDLDHIQENVPYWELIPFAESIHSDRILRENNEKMRQEFTANVSHELKTPLTSISGYAELIETGIAKPEDVPDFGRKIHSEATRMIQLVNDILQLSKLDTVSETGDTPVMETVDLLEVAKECVERQKLNARRAYISLTYLGESAPVLGSRALLDELCQNLCDNAIRYNRPGGKVQIITACSRDGHCTLTVADNGIGIPREAQSSVFERFYRVDKSRSKATGGTGLGLAIVKHIARIHNARIKLESQVDVGTTITVTFPTAS
;
A
#
# COMPACT_ATOMS: atom_id res chain seq x y z
N MET A 1 -80.22 32.60 2.67
CA MET A 1 -80.08 31.13 2.65
C MET A 1 -81.40 30.62 2.03
N GLY A 2 -81.36 30.08 0.79
CA GLY A 2 -82.57 29.54 0.14
C GLY A 2 -82.62 28.05 0.51
N TYR A 3 -83.72 27.69 1.09
CA TYR A 3 -84.08 26.30 1.36
C TYR A 3 -84.63 25.71 0.07
N GLU A 4 -84.04 24.67 -0.48
CA GLU A 4 -84.64 23.90 -1.58
C GLU A 4 -85.50 22.81 -0.98
N THR A 5 -86.82 22.96 -1.16
CA THR A 5 -87.84 21.99 -0.73
C THR A 5 -88.27 21.19 -1.94
N TYR A 6 -88.07 19.91 -1.93
CA TYR A 6 -88.53 18.99 -2.98
C TYR A 6 -89.96 18.59 -2.72
N TYR A 7 -90.82 18.76 -3.75
CA TYR A 7 -92.22 18.45 -3.67
C TYR A 7 -92.57 17.26 -4.56
N TYR A 8 -93.25 16.30 -4.01
CA TYR A 8 -93.89 15.24 -4.77
C TYR A 8 -95.36 15.36 -4.69
N ALA A 9 -96.03 15.49 -5.85
CA ALA A 9 -97.48 15.67 -5.92
C ALA A 9 -98.17 14.47 -6.61
N LEU A 10 -99.09 13.80 -5.93
CA LEU A 10 -99.82 12.65 -6.43
C LEU A 10 -101.29 12.97 -6.44
N ARG A 11 -102.00 12.79 -7.61
CA ARG A 11 -103.41 13.05 -7.74
C ARG A 11 -104.20 11.78 -7.35
N LEU A 12 -105.01 11.89 -6.34
CA LEU A 12 -105.87 10.80 -5.86
C LEU A 12 -107.16 10.64 -6.75
N SER A 13 -107.71 9.45 -6.77
CA SER A 13 -108.92 9.12 -7.52
C SER A 13 -110.18 9.91 -7.07
N SER A 14 -110.13 10.52 -5.91
CA SER A 14 -111.16 11.45 -5.40
C SER A 14 -111.13 12.86 -6.00
N GLY A 15 -110.05 13.18 -6.80
CA GLY A 15 -109.84 14.51 -7.37
C GLY A 15 -108.86 15.37 -6.54
N ASP A 16 -108.53 14.96 -5.35
CA ASP A 16 -107.61 15.69 -4.46
C ASP A 16 -106.11 15.46 -4.84
N VAL A 17 -105.30 16.43 -4.53
CA VAL A 17 -103.82 16.34 -4.78
C VAL A 17 -103.08 16.21 -3.44
N LEU A 18 -102.52 15.06 -3.22
CA LEU A 18 -101.61 14.86 -2.09
C LEU A 18 -100.25 15.44 -2.45
N ARG A 19 -99.77 16.39 -1.67
CA ARG A 19 -98.42 16.98 -1.84
C ARG A 19 -97.61 16.66 -0.64
N VAL A 20 -96.51 15.96 -0.88
CA VAL A 20 -95.44 15.66 0.14
C VAL A 20 -94.31 16.60 -0.12
N ALA A 21 -93.90 17.33 0.88
CA ALA A 21 -92.72 18.19 0.83
C ALA A 21 -91.60 17.58 1.71
N GLN A 22 -90.44 17.53 1.18
CA GLN A 22 -89.27 17.12 1.92
C GLN A 22 -88.15 18.21 1.80
N ASP A 23 -87.75 18.73 2.93
CA ASP A 23 -86.71 19.75 2.96
C ASP A 23 -85.33 19.15 2.72
N ALA A 24 -84.60 19.80 1.83
CA ALA A 24 -83.22 19.41 1.51
C ALA A 24 -82.21 19.77 2.63
N GLU A 25 -82.68 20.36 3.71
CA GLU A 25 -81.85 20.77 4.86
C GLU A 25 -81.03 19.63 5.47
N THR A 26 -81.53 18.39 5.42
CA THR A 26 -80.91 17.22 5.97
C THR A 26 -79.67 16.79 5.23
N VAL A 27 -79.57 17.07 3.93
CA VAL A 27 -78.38 16.64 3.13
C VAL A 27 -77.23 17.64 3.32
N TRP A 28 -77.50 18.93 3.24
CA TRP A 28 -76.53 19.99 3.41
C TRP A 28 -75.99 20.07 4.85
N SER A 29 -76.79 19.83 5.86
CA SER A 29 -76.35 19.81 7.25
C SER A 29 -75.39 18.66 7.57
N ILE A 30 -75.53 17.51 6.86
CA ILE A 30 -74.64 16.39 6.96
C ILE A 30 -73.28 16.77 6.32
N TYR A 31 -73.32 17.47 5.17
CA TYR A 31 -72.06 17.94 4.54
C TYR A 31 -71.30 18.96 5.41
N ASP A 32 -72.05 19.96 5.95
CA ASP A 32 -71.42 20.99 6.80
C ASP A 32 -70.88 20.44 8.12
N ALA A 33 -71.41 19.33 8.62
CA ALA A 33 -70.90 18.66 9.82
C ALA A 33 -69.76 17.68 9.53
N THR A 34 -69.77 17.00 8.37
CA THR A 34 -68.78 15.94 8.06
C THR A 34 -67.56 16.50 7.41
N ILE A 35 -67.58 17.49 6.53
CA ILE A 35 -66.42 18.06 5.84
C ILE A 35 -65.41 18.63 6.82
N PRO A 36 -65.69 19.44 7.82
CA PRO A 36 -64.76 19.95 8.80
C PRO A 36 -64.06 18.82 9.59
N ALA A 37 -64.84 17.78 9.94
CA ALA A 37 -64.28 16.61 10.66
C ALA A 37 -63.31 15.82 9.80
N ILE A 38 -63.64 15.66 8.50
CA ILE A 38 -62.69 14.99 7.55
C ILE A 38 -61.45 15.86 7.35
N VAL A 39 -61.58 17.17 7.14
CA VAL A 39 -60.45 18.07 6.98
C VAL A 39 -59.58 18.07 8.24
N LEU A 40 -60.15 18.14 9.42
CA LEU A 40 -59.42 18.11 10.68
C LEU A 40 -58.68 16.79 10.86
N SER A 41 -59.31 15.67 10.53
CA SER A 41 -58.66 14.35 10.60
C SER A 41 -57.53 14.21 9.59
N CYS A 42 -57.65 14.73 8.36
CA CYS A 42 -56.60 14.75 7.37
C CYS A 42 -55.39 15.60 7.82
N VAL A 43 -55.66 16.79 8.39
CA VAL A 43 -54.58 17.66 8.93
C VAL A 43 -53.88 16.98 10.11
N ALA A 44 -54.66 16.36 11.01
CA ALA A 44 -54.08 15.64 12.15
C ALA A 44 -53.18 14.46 11.68
N LEU A 45 -53.64 13.70 10.66
CA LEU A 45 -52.85 12.62 10.06
C LEU A 45 -51.58 13.13 9.37
N MET A 46 -51.66 14.24 8.64
CA MET A 46 -50.46 14.85 8.02
C MET A 46 -49.44 15.33 9.08
N LEU A 47 -49.91 15.96 10.16
CA LEU A 47 -49.05 16.38 11.26
C LEU A 47 -48.41 15.16 11.95
N ALA A 48 -49.18 14.14 12.22
CA ALA A 48 -48.64 12.89 12.81
C ALA A 48 -47.62 12.24 11.90
N ALA A 49 -47.86 12.17 10.58
CA ALA A 49 -46.91 11.64 9.61
C ALA A 49 -45.61 12.48 9.54
N ALA A 50 -45.73 13.81 9.57
CA ALA A 50 -44.58 14.71 9.58
C ALA A 50 -43.72 14.55 10.86
N VAL A 51 -44.35 14.43 12.03
CA VAL A 51 -43.65 14.16 13.30
C VAL A 51 -42.99 12.80 13.27
N LEU A 52 -43.69 11.77 12.79
CA LEU A 52 -43.12 10.42 12.67
C LEU A 52 -41.91 10.39 11.71
N ALA A 53 -42.03 11.06 10.55
CA ALA A 53 -40.91 11.17 9.59
C ALA A 53 -39.69 11.88 10.21
N ALA A 54 -39.92 12.97 10.95
CA ALA A 54 -38.83 13.68 11.65
C ALA A 54 -38.18 12.82 12.73
N LEU A 55 -38.97 12.06 13.49
CA LEU A 55 -38.45 11.12 14.51
C LEU A 55 -37.64 9.98 13.88
N LEU A 56 -38.18 9.39 12.79
CA LEU A 56 -37.48 8.33 12.06
C LEU A 56 -36.15 8.83 11.45
N THR A 57 -36.14 10.02 10.86
CA THR A 57 -34.94 10.62 10.32
C THR A 57 -33.91 10.83 11.43
N LYS A 58 -34.31 11.37 12.56
CA LYS A 58 -33.43 11.60 13.71
C LYS A 58 -32.92 10.29 14.34
N ALA A 59 -33.76 9.26 14.39
CA ALA A 59 -33.42 7.99 15.01
C ALA A 59 -32.60 7.06 14.10
N LEU A 60 -32.84 7.06 12.78
CA LEU A 60 -32.23 6.12 11.84
C LEU A 60 -31.14 6.74 10.96
N VAL A 61 -31.37 7.95 10.46
CA VAL A 61 -30.47 8.58 9.48
C VAL A 61 -29.36 9.38 10.16
N GLN A 62 -29.69 10.16 11.18
CA GLN A 62 -28.72 11.01 11.87
C GLN A 62 -27.52 10.25 12.45
N PRO A 63 -27.71 9.09 13.12
CA PRO A 63 -26.58 8.30 13.63
C PRO A 63 -25.64 7.82 12.52
N VAL A 64 -26.19 7.48 11.34
CA VAL A 64 -25.37 7.06 10.18
C VAL A 64 -24.60 8.25 9.59
N LEU A 65 -25.23 9.44 9.53
CA LEU A 65 -24.53 10.65 9.08
C LEU A 65 -23.41 11.05 10.04
N ASN A 66 -23.65 10.94 11.34
CA ASN A 66 -22.61 11.25 12.35
C ASN A 66 -21.38 10.32 12.24
N MET A 67 -21.56 9.05 11.81
CA MET A 67 -20.41 8.16 11.52
C MET A 67 -19.51 8.71 10.41
N THR A 68 -20.04 9.48 9.45
CA THR A 68 -19.24 10.03 8.35
C THR A 68 -18.48 11.30 8.73
N GLU A 69 -18.88 11.98 9.82
CA GLU A 69 -18.21 13.18 10.33
C GLU A 69 -17.01 12.84 11.23
N ASP A 70 -17.07 11.74 11.98
CA ASP A 70 -15.98 11.28 12.85
C ASP A 70 -15.47 9.90 12.41
N LEU A 71 -14.69 9.90 11.34
CA LEU A 71 -14.08 8.70 10.77
C LEU A 71 -12.94 8.14 11.65
N ASP A 72 -12.41 8.93 12.58
CA ASP A 72 -11.31 8.49 13.45
C ASP A 72 -11.81 7.51 14.54
N HIS A 73 -13.05 7.68 15.00
CA HIS A 73 -13.68 6.83 16.01
C HIS A 73 -14.84 6.00 15.45
N ILE A 74 -14.80 5.71 14.13
CA ILE A 74 -15.90 5.03 13.45
C ILE A 74 -16.21 3.65 14.06
N GLN A 75 -15.22 2.96 14.62
CA GLN A 75 -15.41 1.66 15.26
C GLN A 75 -16.10 1.73 16.63
N GLU A 76 -15.94 2.84 17.36
CA GLU A 76 -16.50 3.02 18.71
C GLU A 76 -17.96 3.51 18.64
N ASN A 77 -18.34 4.20 17.56
CA ASN A 77 -19.63 4.88 17.41
C ASN A 77 -20.56 4.24 16.36
N VAL A 78 -20.47 2.91 16.15
CA VAL A 78 -21.35 2.21 15.20
C VAL A 78 -22.75 2.06 15.79
N PRO A 79 -23.78 2.74 15.25
CA PRO A 79 -25.12 2.74 15.83
C PRO A 79 -25.86 1.43 15.62
N TYR A 80 -25.47 0.65 14.61
CA TYR A 80 -26.11 -0.62 14.24
C TYR A 80 -25.06 -1.70 14.03
N TRP A 81 -25.27 -2.86 14.63
CA TRP A 81 -24.32 -3.99 14.56
C TRP A 81 -24.09 -4.48 13.12
N GLU A 82 -25.08 -4.33 12.23
CA GLU A 82 -24.97 -4.67 10.81
C GLU A 82 -23.95 -3.81 10.05
N LEU A 83 -23.64 -2.63 10.56
CA LEU A 83 -22.67 -1.70 9.96
C LEU A 83 -21.22 -1.94 10.44
N ILE A 84 -21.01 -2.79 11.44
CA ILE A 84 -19.68 -3.08 11.97
C ILE A 84 -18.69 -3.54 10.87
N PRO A 85 -19.01 -4.52 9.99
CA PRO A 85 -18.09 -4.95 8.95
C PRO A 85 -17.73 -3.83 7.96
N PHE A 86 -18.68 -2.92 7.71
CA PHE A 86 -18.47 -1.77 6.84
C PHE A 86 -17.56 -0.73 7.50
N ALA A 87 -17.78 -0.44 8.78
CA ALA A 87 -16.95 0.46 9.58
C ALA A 87 -15.50 -0.06 9.68
N GLU A 88 -15.31 -1.36 9.91
CA GLU A 88 -13.99 -2.02 9.92
C GLU A 88 -13.30 -1.93 8.56
N SER A 89 -14.03 -2.14 7.47
CA SER A 89 -13.48 -2.03 6.12
C SER A 89 -13.01 -0.61 5.80
N ILE A 90 -13.81 0.41 6.12
CA ILE A 90 -13.45 1.82 5.91
C ILE A 90 -12.23 2.19 6.76
N HIS A 91 -12.22 1.79 8.03
CA HIS A 91 -11.11 2.08 8.93
C HIS A 91 -9.80 1.42 8.44
N SER A 92 -9.87 0.15 8.02
CA SER A 92 -8.72 -0.58 7.46
C SER A 92 -8.20 0.07 6.17
N ASP A 93 -9.10 0.45 5.26
CA ASP A 93 -8.74 1.16 4.02
C ASP A 93 -8.08 2.51 4.30
N ARG A 94 -8.60 3.24 5.28
CA ARG A 94 -8.03 4.53 5.68
C ARG A 94 -6.63 4.38 6.26
N ILE A 95 -6.43 3.46 7.20
CA ILE A 95 -5.09 3.17 7.77
C ILE A 95 -4.11 2.78 6.66
N LEU A 96 -4.53 1.95 5.71
CA LEU A 96 -3.71 1.57 4.58
C LEU A 96 -3.33 2.78 3.72
N ARG A 97 -4.27 3.68 3.44
CA ARG A 97 -4.02 4.92 2.66
C ARG A 97 -3.09 5.88 3.41
N GLU A 98 -3.32 6.12 4.69
CA GLU A 98 -2.47 6.99 5.51
C GLU A 98 -1.04 6.44 5.62
N ASN A 99 -0.89 5.12 5.82
CA ASN A 99 0.42 4.47 5.82
C ASN A 99 1.13 4.56 4.46
N ASN A 100 0.39 4.36 3.35
CA ASN A 100 0.94 4.49 2.01
C ASN A 100 1.37 5.94 1.71
N GLU A 101 0.58 6.91 2.12
CA GLU A 101 0.89 8.33 1.93
C GLU A 101 2.11 8.75 2.75
N LYS A 102 2.19 8.32 4.00
CA LYS A 102 3.35 8.52 4.87
C LYS A 102 4.62 7.88 4.28
N MET A 103 4.53 6.63 3.83
CA MET A 103 5.66 5.94 3.17
C MET A 103 6.10 6.69 1.90
N ARG A 104 5.17 7.24 1.12
CA ARG A 104 5.48 8.02 -0.08
C ARG A 104 6.15 9.34 0.26
N GLN A 105 5.71 10.04 1.30
CA GLN A 105 6.33 11.28 1.77
C GLN A 105 7.75 11.01 2.30
N GLU A 106 7.93 10.00 3.15
CA GLU A 106 9.24 9.59 3.65
C GLU A 106 10.18 9.18 2.51
N PHE A 107 9.68 8.44 1.52
CA PHE A 107 10.45 8.07 0.32
C PHE A 107 10.94 9.31 -0.42
N THR A 108 10.04 10.27 -0.72
CA THR A 108 10.39 11.50 -1.44
C THR A 108 11.41 12.35 -0.67
N ALA A 109 11.24 12.47 0.64
CA ALA A 109 12.18 13.18 1.50
C ALA A 109 13.57 12.51 1.52
N ASN A 110 13.59 11.18 1.66
CA ASN A 110 14.84 10.40 1.66
C ASN A 110 15.57 10.46 0.31
N VAL A 111 14.85 10.34 -0.82
CA VAL A 111 15.43 10.52 -2.18
C VAL A 111 16.09 11.89 -2.30
N SER A 112 15.38 12.95 -1.91
CA SER A 112 15.88 14.32 -1.99
C SER A 112 17.16 14.49 -1.16
N HIS A 113 17.18 13.92 0.04
CA HIS A 113 18.34 13.98 0.94
C HIS A 113 19.53 13.18 0.41
N GLU A 114 19.30 11.94 -0.06
CA GLU A 114 20.35 11.07 -0.58
C GLU A 114 20.94 11.55 -1.93
N LEU A 115 20.19 12.35 -2.71
CA LEU A 115 20.68 13.02 -3.92
C LEU A 115 21.43 14.32 -3.60
N LYS A 116 20.96 15.11 -2.62
CA LYS A 116 21.57 16.41 -2.27
C LYS A 116 23.01 16.25 -1.76
N THR A 117 23.26 15.24 -0.94
CA THR A 117 24.58 15.02 -0.30
C THR A 117 25.70 14.83 -1.32
N PRO A 118 25.63 13.83 -2.26
CA PRO A 118 26.68 13.66 -3.28
C PRO A 118 26.79 14.85 -4.21
N LEU A 119 25.66 15.50 -4.58
CA LEU A 119 25.68 16.68 -5.44
C LEU A 119 26.45 17.83 -4.80
N THR A 120 26.23 18.08 -3.50
CA THR A 120 26.99 19.09 -2.76
C THR A 120 28.49 18.76 -2.72
N SER A 121 28.86 17.49 -2.55
CA SER A 121 30.27 17.07 -2.58
C SER A 121 30.91 17.25 -3.95
N ILE A 122 30.20 16.87 -5.02
CA ILE A 122 30.64 17.05 -6.41
C ILE A 122 30.89 18.54 -6.68
N SER A 123 29.89 19.39 -6.37
CA SER A 123 29.95 20.84 -6.56
C SER A 123 31.12 21.45 -5.79
N GLY A 124 31.29 21.07 -4.52
CA GLY A 124 32.38 21.61 -3.70
C GLY A 124 33.79 21.23 -4.20
N TYR A 125 34.01 19.96 -4.61
CA TYR A 125 35.30 19.57 -5.21
C TYR A 125 35.54 20.23 -6.56
N ALA A 126 34.50 20.38 -7.39
CA ALA A 126 34.62 21.07 -8.67
C ALA A 126 34.97 22.56 -8.49
N GLU A 127 34.32 23.25 -7.53
CA GLU A 127 34.60 24.65 -7.19
C GLU A 127 36.03 24.86 -6.69
N LEU A 128 36.56 23.97 -5.85
CA LEU A 128 37.94 24.02 -5.36
C LEU A 128 38.95 23.90 -6.50
N ILE A 129 38.63 23.09 -7.52
CA ILE A 129 39.47 22.96 -8.73
C ILE A 129 39.36 24.22 -9.61
N GLU A 130 38.14 24.69 -9.86
CA GLU A 130 37.85 25.83 -10.75
C GLU A 130 38.47 27.13 -10.21
N THR A 131 38.37 27.37 -8.91
CA THR A 131 38.91 28.59 -8.27
C THR A 131 40.42 28.54 -8.03
N GLY A 132 41.08 27.45 -8.36
CA GLY A 132 42.53 27.27 -8.17
C GLY A 132 42.97 27.15 -6.69
N ILE A 133 42.03 26.97 -5.78
CA ILE A 133 42.31 26.73 -4.35
C ILE A 133 42.93 25.32 -4.16
N ALA A 134 42.47 24.36 -4.98
CA ALA A 134 43.05 23.03 -5.00
C ALA A 134 44.53 23.07 -5.45
N LYS A 135 45.43 22.46 -4.67
CA LYS A 135 46.81 22.28 -5.12
C LYS A 135 46.85 21.33 -6.31
N PRO A 136 47.80 21.51 -7.27
CA PRO A 136 47.90 20.63 -8.44
C PRO A 136 48.00 19.13 -8.10
N GLU A 137 48.64 18.79 -6.98
CA GLU A 137 48.75 17.43 -6.44
C GLU A 137 47.45 16.80 -5.96
N ASP A 138 46.46 17.65 -5.52
CA ASP A 138 45.15 17.22 -5.00
C ASP A 138 44.10 17.06 -6.11
N VAL A 139 44.30 17.69 -7.26
CA VAL A 139 43.32 17.67 -8.38
C VAL A 139 42.93 16.27 -8.84
N PRO A 140 43.88 15.30 -9.01
CA PRO A 140 43.53 13.93 -9.36
C PRO A 140 42.70 13.22 -8.28
N ASP A 141 42.91 13.55 -7.01
CA ASP A 141 42.15 12.98 -5.90
C ASP A 141 40.71 13.53 -5.87
N PHE A 142 40.56 14.86 -6.07
CA PHE A 142 39.24 15.47 -6.18
C PHE A 142 38.48 14.96 -7.41
N GLY A 143 39.14 14.76 -8.54
CA GLY A 143 38.57 14.11 -9.72
C GLY A 143 38.07 12.69 -9.43
N ARG A 144 38.83 11.87 -8.68
CA ARG A 144 38.39 10.54 -8.25
C ARG A 144 37.17 10.61 -7.34
N LYS A 145 37.11 11.55 -6.39
CA LYS A 145 35.99 11.74 -5.49
C LYS A 145 34.73 12.16 -6.24
N ILE A 146 34.83 13.12 -7.18
CA ILE A 146 33.73 13.54 -8.06
C ILE A 146 33.19 12.35 -8.84
N HIS A 147 34.08 11.55 -9.46
CA HIS A 147 33.69 10.38 -10.24
C HIS A 147 32.99 9.32 -9.37
N SER A 148 33.49 9.07 -8.17
CA SER A 148 32.89 8.14 -7.22
C SER A 148 31.48 8.56 -6.80
N GLU A 149 31.28 9.84 -6.45
CA GLU A 149 29.96 10.37 -6.07
C GLU A 149 28.97 10.38 -7.25
N ALA A 150 29.44 10.72 -8.46
CA ALA A 150 28.62 10.63 -9.67
C ALA A 150 28.17 9.20 -9.98
N THR A 151 29.08 8.22 -9.87
CA THR A 151 28.76 6.79 -10.04
C THR A 151 27.74 6.32 -9.02
N ARG A 152 27.89 6.75 -7.76
CA ARG A 152 26.93 6.46 -6.69
C ARG A 152 25.54 7.05 -6.98
N MET A 153 25.46 8.29 -7.51
CA MET A 153 24.19 8.91 -7.90
C MET A 153 23.50 8.14 -9.03
N ILE A 154 24.26 7.71 -10.04
CA ILE A 154 23.72 6.90 -11.15
C ILE A 154 23.10 5.60 -10.58
N GLN A 155 23.81 4.92 -9.67
CA GLN A 155 23.29 3.70 -9.04
C GLN A 155 22.00 4.00 -8.25
N LEU A 156 21.98 5.07 -7.46
CA LEU A 156 20.79 5.45 -6.69
C LEU A 156 19.58 5.73 -7.60
N VAL A 157 19.77 6.45 -8.70
CA VAL A 157 18.70 6.72 -9.68
C VAL A 157 18.20 5.42 -10.31
N ASN A 158 19.10 4.50 -10.67
CA ASN A 158 18.71 3.20 -11.23
C ASN A 158 17.91 2.38 -10.22
N ASP A 159 18.34 2.32 -8.95
CA ASP A 159 17.63 1.60 -7.88
C ASP A 159 16.23 2.20 -7.65
N ILE A 160 16.08 3.54 -7.69
CA ILE A 160 14.80 4.23 -7.57
C ILE A 160 13.88 3.88 -8.75
N LEU A 161 14.36 3.95 -9.98
CA LEU A 161 13.59 3.61 -11.18
C LEU A 161 13.13 2.15 -11.15
N GLN A 162 14.01 1.26 -10.70
CA GLN A 162 13.70 -0.16 -10.54
C GLN A 162 12.61 -0.38 -9.50
N LEU A 163 12.74 0.24 -8.32
CA LEU A 163 11.75 0.14 -7.26
C LEU A 163 10.40 0.68 -7.71
N SER A 164 10.38 1.81 -8.45
CA SER A 164 9.16 2.38 -9.03
C SER A 164 8.48 1.43 -10.01
N LYS A 165 9.24 0.73 -10.86
CA LYS A 165 8.69 -0.30 -11.76
C LYS A 165 8.08 -1.47 -10.99
N LEU A 166 8.76 -1.95 -9.94
CA LEU A 166 8.27 -3.05 -9.11
C LEU A 166 6.99 -2.66 -8.32
N ASP A 167 6.87 -1.41 -7.89
CA ASP A 167 5.66 -0.88 -7.25
C ASP A 167 4.48 -0.90 -8.25
N THR A 168 4.69 -0.42 -9.47
CA THR A 168 3.66 -0.39 -10.52
C THR A 168 3.17 -1.81 -10.86
N VAL A 169 4.09 -2.78 -11.00
CA VAL A 169 3.74 -4.20 -11.21
C VAL A 169 2.83 -4.72 -10.09
N SER A 170 3.10 -4.33 -8.85
CA SER A 170 2.30 -4.75 -7.69
C SER A 170 0.92 -4.11 -7.66
N GLU A 171 0.74 -2.91 -8.22
CA GLU A 171 -0.51 -2.14 -8.20
C GLU A 171 -1.40 -2.41 -9.43
N THR A 172 -0.81 -2.53 -10.62
CA THR A 172 -1.56 -2.68 -11.89
C THR A 172 -1.88 -4.13 -12.24
N GLY A 173 -1.26 -5.10 -11.55
CA GLY A 173 -1.41 -6.52 -11.88
C GLY A 173 -0.74 -6.92 -13.21
N ASP A 174 0.08 -6.03 -13.77
CA ASP A 174 0.84 -6.29 -14.99
C ASP A 174 2.02 -7.22 -14.64
N THR A 175 1.72 -8.50 -14.46
CA THR A 175 2.69 -9.50 -14.03
C THR A 175 3.78 -9.66 -15.07
N PRO A 176 5.07 -9.62 -14.65
CA PRO A 176 6.18 -9.92 -15.57
C PRO A 176 6.02 -11.32 -16.13
N VAL A 177 6.60 -11.54 -17.31
CA VAL A 177 6.58 -12.88 -17.94
C VAL A 177 7.19 -13.89 -16.96
N MET A 178 6.38 -14.82 -16.52
CA MET A 178 6.78 -15.93 -15.64
C MET A 178 7.11 -17.15 -16.48
N GLU A 179 8.29 -17.70 -16.25
CA GLU A 179 8.82 -18.89 -16.93
C GLU A 179 9.47 -19.82 -15.91
N THR A 180 9.77 -21.05 -16.31
CA THR A 180 10.54 -21.95 -15.45
C THR A 180 12.00 -21.54 -15.48
N VAL A 181 12.52 -21.07 -14.35
CA VAL A 181 13.89 -20.61 -14.18
C VAL A 181 14.63 -21.52 -13.19
N ASP A 182 15.80 -22.00 -13.56
CA ASP A 182 16.67 -22.74 -12.63
C ASP A 182 17.51 -21.78 -11.80
N LEU A 183 17.27 -21.74 -10.48
CA LEU A 183 18.02 -20.90 -9.54
C LEU A 183 19.52 -21.22 -9.52
N LEU A 184 19.92 -22.45 -9.86
CA LEU A 184 21.33 -22.81 -9.96
C LEU A 184 22.02 -22.05 -11.10
N GLU A 185 21.36 -21.88 -12.24
CA GLU A 185 21.90 -21.07 -13.34
C GLU A 185 21.97 -19.60 -12.97
N VAL A 186 20.94 -19.07 -12.26
CA VAL A 186 20.97 -17.70 -11.69
C VAL A 186 22.18 -17.53 -10.77
N ALA A 187 22.43 -18.47 -9.86
CA ALA A 187 23.56 -18.44 -8.93
C ALA A 187 24.90 -18.47 -9.65
N LYS A 188 25.07 -19.35 -10.65
CA LYS A 188 26.30 -19.45 -11.46
C LYS A 188 26.62 -18.14 -12.17
N GLU A 189 25.64 -17.57 -12.86
CA GLU A 189 25.81 -16.32 -13.59
C GLU A 189 26.09 -15.15 -12.65
N CYS A 190 25.43 -15.09 -11.49
CA CYS A 190 25.68 -14.09 -10.46
C CYS A 190 27.13 -14.17 -9.98
N VAL A 191 27.64 -15.36 -9.66
CA VAL A 191 29.05 -15.57 -9.23
C VAL A 191 30.01 -15.10 -10.31
N GLU A 192 29.81 -15.46 -11.58
CA GLU A 192 30.70 -15.02 -12.66
C GLU A 192 30.68 -13.49 -12.85
N ARG A 193 29.50 -12.84 -12.80
CA ARG A 193 29.39 -11.38 -12.88
C ARG A 193 30.05 -10.67 -11.71
N GLN A 194 29.94 -11.21 -10.50
CA GLN A 194 30.48 -10.60 -9.27
C GLN A 194 31.93 -10.98 -8.93
N LYS A 195 32.51 -11.89 -9.69
CA LYS A 195 33.88 -12.42 -9.46
C LYS A 195 34.96 -11.34 -9.35
N LEU A 196 34.88 -10.31 -10.21
CA LEU A 196 35.83 -9.21 -10.19
C LEU A 196 35.67 -8.33 -8.94
N ASN A 197 34.45 -8.04 -8.56
CA ASN A 197 34.13 -7.24 -7.37
C ASN A 197 34.54 -7.97 -6.10
N ALA A 198 34.22 -9.27 -6.00
CA ALA A 198 34.64 -10.10 -4.88
C ALA A 198 36.19 -10.16 -4.75
N ARG A 199 36.93 -10.33 -5.87
CA ARG A 199 38.38 -10.30 -5.88
C ARG A 199 38.97 -8.97 -5.41
N ARG A 200 38.41 -7.84 -5.87
CA ARG A 200 38.84 -6.50 -5.44
C ARG A 200 38.61 -6.27 -3.94
N ALA A 201 37.59 -6.90 -3.37
CA ALA A 201 37.26 -6.87 -1.95
C ALA A 201 38.04 -7.96 -1.14
N TYR A 202 38.88 -8.78 -1.78
CA TYR A 202 39.54 -9.93 -1.16
C TYR A 202 38.60 -10.96 -0.55
N ILE A 203 37.44 -11.24 -1.23
CA ILE A 203 36.41 -12.15 -0.78
C ILE A 203 36.37 -13.40 -1.68
N SER A 204 36.23 -14.57 -1.06
CA SER A 204 35.99 -15.83 -1.75
C SER A 204 34.48 -15.96 -2.04
N LEU A 205 34.12 -15.90 -3.31
CA LEU A 205 32.74 -16.05 -3.76
C LEU A 205 32.53 -17.39 -4.45
N THR A 206 31.61 -18.20 -3.98
CA THR A 206 31.33 -19.55 -4.50
C THR A 206 29.82 -19.81 -4.58
N TYR A 207 29.43 -20.77 -5.41
CA TYR A 207 28.06 -21.32 -5.40
C TYR A 207 28.10 -22.81 -5.10
N LEU A 208 27.02 -23.33 -4.51
CA LEU A 208 26.82 -24.73 -4.16
C LEU A 208 25.34 -25.11 -4.40
N GLY A 209 25.09 -26.37 -4.57
CA GLY A 209 23.71 -26.90 -4.58
C GLY A 209 23.37 -27.63 -5.86
N GLU A 210 22.08 -27.84 -6.06
CA GLU A 210 21.48 -28.61 -7.16
C GLU A 210 20.51 -27.74 -7.95
N SER A 211 20.08 -28.26 -9.11
CA SER A 211 19.04 -27.62 -9.93
C SER A 211 17.79 -27.38 -9.11
N ALA A 212 17.31 -26.16 -9.14
CA ALA A 212 16.19 -25.67 -8.33
C ALA A 212 15.24 -24.85 -9.23
N PRO A 213 14.38 -25.55 -10.03
CA PRO A 213 13.45 -24.89 -10.94
C PRO A 213 12.31 -24.22 -10.17
N VAL A 214 12.05 -22.96 -10.51
CA VAL A 214 10.96 -22.15 -9.95
C VAL A 214 10.21 -21.43 -11.07
N LEU A 215 8.92 -21.15 -10.86
CA LEU A 215 8.17 -20.28 -11.76
C LEU A 215 8.48 -18.82 -11.41
N GLY A 216 9.10 -18.09 -12.34
CA GLY A 216 9.50 -16.71 -12.05
C GLY A 216 9.99 -15.95 -13.26
N SER A 217 10.22 -14.64 -13.07
CA SER A 217 10.85 -13.80 -14.07
C SER A 217 12.36 -13.89 -13.95
N ARG A 218 13.02 -14.39 -15.01
CA ARG A 218 14.49 -14.53 -15.05
C ARG A 218 15.20 -13.25 -14.67
N ALA A 219 14.78 -12.12 -15.23
CA ALA A 219 15.40 -10.83 -14.98
C ALA A 219 15.31 -10.41 -13.51
N LEU A 220 14.13 -10.61 -12.87
CA LEU A 220 13.93 -10.27 -11.46
C LEU A 220 14.68 -11.23 -10.52
N LEU A 221 14.75 -12.52 -10.85
CA LEU A 221 15.51 -13.49 -10.06
C LEU A 221 17.02 -13.24 -10.14
N ASP A 222 17.53 -12.86 -11.30
CA ASP A 222 18.91 -12.41 -11.47
C ASP A 222 19.21 -11.19 -10.61
N GLU A 223 18.31 -10.22 -10.60
CA GLU A 223 18.44 -8.99 -9.80
C GLU A 223 18.38 -9.26 -8.29
N LEU A 224 17.45 -10.14 -7.86
CA LEU A 224 17.37 -10.58 -6.47
C LEU A 224 18.69 -11.18 -6.01
N CYS A 225 19.24 -12.14 -6.79
CA CYS A 225 20.49 -12.80 -6.48
C CYS A 225 21.66 -11.80 -6.45
N GLN A 226 21.70 -10.86 -7.41
CA GLN A 226 22.73 -9.83 -7.48
C GLN A 226 22.68 -8.89 -6.27
N ASN A 227 21.50 -8.40 -5.87
CA ASN A 227 21.37 -7.53 -4.69
C ASN A 227 21.79 -8.21 -3.40
N LEU A 228 21.45 -9.49 -3.21
CA LEU A 228 21.89 -10.26 -2.06
C LEU A 228 23.40 -10.46 -2.07
N CYS A 229 23.99 -10.82 -3.21
CA CYS A 229 25.42 -11.04 -3.38
C CYS A 229 26.23 -9.75 -3.18
N ASP A 230 25.78 -8.61 -3.76
CA ASP A 230 26.40 -7.31 -3.57
C ASP A 230 26.45 -6.91 -2.10
N ASN A 231 25.34 -7.10 -1.36
CA ASN A 231 25.31 -6.84 0.07
C ASN A 231 26.27 -7.75 0.84
N ALA A 232 26.31 -9.04 0.52
CA ALA A 232 27.20 -10.00 1.17
C ALA A 232 28.70 -9.69 0.91
N ILE A 233 29.05 -9.17 -0.27
CA ILE A 233 30.42 -8.73 -0.58
C ILE A 233 30.72 -7.40 0.13
N ARG A 234 29.82 -6.43 0.05
CA ARG A 234 30.00 -5.08 0.57
C ARG A 234 30.18 -5.01 2.08
N TYR A 235 29.41 -5.82 2.81
CA TYR A 235 29.42 -5.86 4.27
C TYR A 235 30.29 -7.00 4.83
N ASN A 236 31.18 -7.53 4.02
CA ASN A 236 32.14 -8.55 4.45
C ASN A 236 33.49 -7.94 4.90
N ARG A 237 34.41 -8.79 5.31
CA ARG A 237 35.78 -8.46 5.70
C ARG A 237 36.77 -9.00 4.67
N PRO A 238 37.92 -8.34 4.46
CA PRO A 238 38.98 -8.92 3.64
C PRO A 238 39.35 -10.33 4.13
N GLY A 239 39.45 -11.28 3.19
CA GLY A 239 39.61 -12.70 3.50
C GLY A 239 38.33 -13.46 3.82
N GLY A 240 37.17 -12.77 3.77
CA GLY A 240 35.88 -13.38 4.03
C GLY A 240 35.38 -14.28 2.90
N LYS A 241 34.22 -14.89 3.15
CA LYS A 241 33.58 -15.84 2.23
C LYS A 241 32.13 -15.44 2.00
N VAL A 242 31.66 -15.63 0.77
CA VAL A 242 30.26 -15.53 0.37
C VAL A 242 29.89 -16.79 -0.40
N GLN A 243 28.78 -17.41 -0.02
CA GLN A 243 28.25 -18.61 -0.68
C GLN A 243 26.83 -18.39 -1.12
N ILE A 244 26.54 -18.70 -2.38
CA ILE A 244 25.17 -18.77 -2.92
C ILE A 244 24.81 -20.25 -2.96
N ILE A 245 23.71 -20.63 -2.29
CA ILE A 245 23.30 -22.02 -2.14
C ILE A 245 21.90 -22.20 -2.71
N THR A 246 21.71 -23.20 -3.56
CA THR A 246 20.40 -23.59 -4.10
C THR A 246 20.05 -25.00 -3.66
N ALA A 247 18.79 -25.19 -3.24
CA ALA A 247 18.31 -26.48 -2.83
C ALA A 247 16.80 -26.57 -3.07
N CYS A 248 16.28 -27.79 -3.31
CA CYS A 248 14.85 -28.06 -3.32
C CYS A 248 14.50 -29.07 -2.22
N SER A 249 13.46 -28.73 -1.45
CA SER A 249 12.87 -29.63 -0.47
C SER A 249 12.09 -30.77 -1.16
N ARG A 250 11.89 -31.89 -0.45
CA ARG A 250 11.04 -33.01 -0.91
C ARG A 250 9.60 -32.57 -1.20
N ASP A 251 9.14 -31.50 -0.55
CA ASP A 251 7.79 -30.92 -0.75
C ASP A 251 7.73 -29.97 -1.97
N GLY A 252 8.80 -29.91 -2.78
CA GLY A 252 8.85 -29.10 -3.99
C GLY A 252 9.15 -27.62 -3.78
N HIS A 253 9.40 -27.15 -2.55
CA HIS A 253 9.84 -25.78 -2.30
C HIS A 253 11.33 -25.65 -2.61
N CYS A 254 11.68 -24.72 -3.49
CA CYS A 254 13.05 -24.43 -3.83
C CYS A 254 13.54 -23.17 -3.09
N THR A 255 14.82 -23.14 -2.73
CA THR A 255 15.44 -22.05 -1.97
C THR A 255 16.66 -21.50 -2.67
N LEU A 256 16.82 -20.18 -2.60
CA LEU A 256 18.07 -19.47 -2.87
C LEU A 256 18.57 -18.86 -1.56
N THR A 257 19.75 -19.28 -1.12
CA THR A 257 20.36 -18.79 0.11
C THR A 257 21.67 -18.09 -0.22
N VAL A 258 21.85 -16.87 0.31
CA VAL A 258 23.16 -16.18 0.28
C VAL A 258 23.65 -16.07 1.71
N ALA A 259 24.83 -16.67 1.97
CA ALA A 259 25.47 -16.72 3.27
C ALA A 259 26.84 -16.04 3.21
N ASP A 260 27.12 -15.18 4.17
CA ASP A 260 28.41 -14.52 4.35
C ASP A 260 28.92 -14.66 5.80
N ASN A 261 30.24 -14.49 5.99
CA ASN A 261 30.87 -14.41 7.28
C ASN A 261 31.36 -12.99 7.60
N GLY A 262 30.62 -11.99 7.18
CA GLY A 262 30.92 -10.57 7.33
C GLY A 262 30.66 -10.01 8.72
N ILE A 263 30.32 -8.72 8.77
CA ILE A 263 30.12 -7.99 10.03
C ILE A 263 28.84 -8.37 10.77
N GLY A 264 27.87 -9.00 10.08
CA GLY A 264 26.55 -9.32 10.62
C GLY A 264 25.68 -8.07 10.85
N ILE A 265 24.44 -8.32 11.31
CA ILE A 265 23.40 -7.32 11.53
C ILE A 265 22.95 -7.37 12.99
N PRO A 266 22.99 -6.25 13.75
CA PRO A 266 22.45 -6.17 15.10
C PRO A 266 20.99 -6.57 15.17
N ARG A 267 20.57 -7.21 16.26
CA ARG A 267 19.23 -7.79 16.42
C ARG A 267 18.12 -6.75 16.28
N GLU A 268 18.38 -5.56 16.80
CA GLU A 268 17.43 -4.42 16.74
C GLU A 268 17.20 -3.92 15.30
N ALA A 269 18.18 -4.11 14.42
CA ALA A 269 18.12 -3.65 13.03
C ALA A 269 17.50 -4.68 12.07
N GLN A 270 17.43 -5.97 12.47
CA GLN A 270 17.05 -7.06 11.56
C GLN A 270 15.62 -6.93 11.02
N SER A 271 14.70 -6.36 11.77
CA SER A 271 13.33 -6.10 11.33
C SER A 271 13.25 -5.00 10.26
N SER A 272 14.17 -4.04 10.29
CA SER A 272 14.11 -2.83 9.45
C SER A 272 15.04 -2.85 8.23
N VAL A 273 15.95 -3.84 8.12
CA VAL A 273 16.92 -3.86 6.99
C VAL A 273 16.30 -4.01 5.60
N PHE A 274 15.03 -4.43 5.52
CA PHE A 274 14.25 -4.51 4.28
C PHE A 274 13.43 -3.25 3.99
N GLU A 275 13.50 -2.21 4.86
CA GLU A 275 12.87 -0.92 4.63
C GLU A 275 13.70 -0.07 3.67
N ARG A 276 13.03 0.79 2.92
CA ARG A 276 13.67 1.68 1.94
C ARG A 276 14.59 2.67 2.63
N PHE A 277 15.81 2.85 2.13
CA PHE A 277 16.85 3.74 2.67
C PHE A 277 17.34 3.41 4.08
N TYR A 278 16.90 2.27 4.65
CA TYR A 278 17.37 1.86 5.96
C TYR A 278 18.84 1.43 5.91
N ARG A 279 19.60 1.84 6.91
CA ARG A 279 21.03 1.54 7.05
C ARG A 279 21.38 1.47 8.53
N VAL A 280 22.02 0.40 8.95
CA VAL A 280 22.44 0.17 10.34
C VAL A 280 23.40 1.27 10.83
N ASP A 281 24.33 1.71 9.95
CA ASP A 281 25.30 2.77 10.26
C ASP A 281 25.44 3.70 9.03
N LYS A 282 24.90 4.93 9.16
CA LYS A 282 24.95 5.94 8.10
C LYS A 282 26.37 6.43 7.79
N SER A 283 27.29 6.40 8.77
CA SER A 283 28.65 6.88 8.59
C SER A 283 29.54 5.88 7.85
N ARG A 284 29.48 4.63 8.25
CA ARG A 284 30.25 3.52 7.66
C ARG A 284 29.79 3.19 6.25
N SER A 285 28.50 3.27 6.02
CA SER A 285 27.90 2.96 4.71
C SER A 285 28.09 4.06 3.68
N LYS A 286 28.44 5.31 4.06
CA LYS A 286 28.93 6.33 3.12
C LYS A 286 30.26 5.90 2.50
N ALA A 287 31.16 5.30 3.27
CA ALA A 287 32.45 4.80 2.77
C ALA A 287 32.28 3.58 1.84
N THR A 288 31.26 2.76 2.05
CA THR A 288 31.01 1.55 1.23
C THR A 288 30.04 1.79 0.05
N GLY A 289 29.44 2.97 -0.08
CA GLY A 289 28.64 3.36 -1.27
C GLY A 289 27.24 2.72 -1.39
N GLY A 290 26.65 2.18 -0.32
CA GLY A 290 25.31 1.58 -0.36
C GLY A 290 24.18 2.60 -0.52
N THR A 291 23.15 2.29 -1.31
CA THR A 291 21.96 3.12 -1.50
C THR A 291 20.92 2.91 -0.40
N GLY A 292 20.92 1.76 0.28
CA GLY A 292 19.87 1.35 1.22
C GLY A 292 18.59 0.86 0.53
N LEU A 293 18.62 0.63 -0.79
CA LEU A 293 17.46 0.16 -1.57
C LEU A 293 17.56 -1.32 -1.95
N GLY A 294 18.75 -1.93 -1.98
CA GLY A 294 18.96 -3.29 -2.49
C GLY A 294 18.11 -4.35 -1.77
N LEU A 295 18.05 -4.35 -0.43
CA LEU A 295 17.20 -5.31 0.31
C LEU A 295 15.72 -5.00 0.19
N ALA A 296 15.32 -3.73 0.01
CA ALA A 296 13.94 -3.37 -0.32
C ALA A 296 13.53 -3.92 -1.70
N ILE A 297 14.41 -3.85 -2.70
CA ILE A 297 14.23 -4.47 -4.02
C ILE A 297 14.07 -6.00 -3.87
N VAL A 298 14.93 -6.65 -3.09
CA VAL A 298 14.81 -8.10 -2.80
C VAL A 298 13.43 -8.44 -2.21
N LYS A 299 12.95 -7.66 -1.25
CA LYS A 299 11.63 -7.83 -0.64
C LYS A 299 10.48 -7.72 -1.67
N HIS A 300 10.56 -6.73 -2.58
CA HIS A 300 9.55 -6.55 -3.64
C HIS A 300 9.58 -7.70 -4.65
N ILE A 301 10.76 -8.12 -5.09
CA ILE A 301 10.90 -9.25 -6.03
C ILE A 301 10.38 -10.54 -5.38
N ALA A 302 10.71 -10.80 -4.11
CA ALA A 302 10.20 -11.96 -3.39
C ALA A 302 8.66 -11.94 -3.31
N ARG A 303 8.05 -10.77 -3.06
CA ARG A 303 6.59 -10.60 -3.04
C ARG A 303 5.95 -10.91 -4.40
N ILE A 304 6.53 -10.45 -5.51
CA ILE A 304 6.04 -10.73 -6.88
C ILE A 304 6.05 -12.24 -7.16
N HIS A 305 7.03 -12.97 -6.60
CA HIS A 305 7.16 -14.43 -6.76
C HIS A 305 6.44 -15.23 -5.65
N ASN A 306 5.66 -14.60 -4.77
CA ASN A 306 5.05 -15.22 -3.58
C ASN A 306 6.07 -15.98 -2.71
N ALA A 307 7.33 -15.56 -2.75
CA ALA A 307 8.42 -16.16 -2.00
C ALA A 307 8.51 -15.59 -0.58
N ARG A 308 9.03 -16.40 0.36
CA ARG A 308 9.26 -16.01 1.75
C ARG A 308 10.73 -15.73 1.98
N ILE A 309 11.04 -14.64 2.70
CA ILE A 309 12.41 -14.29 3.07
C ILE A 309 12.62 -14.65 4.55
N LYS A 310 13.73 -15.33 4.83
CA LYS A 310 14.24 -15.60 6.19
C LYS A 310 15.60 -14.94 6.32
N LEU A 311 15.80 -14.14 7.36
CA LEU A 311 17.07 -13.52 7.73
C LEU A 311 17.59 -14.14 9.03
N GLU A 312 18.82 -14.60 9.02
CA GLU A 312 19.55 -15.07 10.20
C GLU A 312 20.89 -14.36 10.22
N SER A 313 21.14 -13.57 11.26
CA SER A 313 22.38 -12.81 11.36
C SER A 313 22.83 -12.64 12.80
N GLN A 314 24.14 -12.65 13.00
CA GLN A 314 24.78 -12.36 14.26
C GLN A 314 25.98 -11.46 14.03
N VAL A 315 26.11 -10.43 14.85
CA VAL A 315 27.24 -9.49 14.78
C VAL A 315 28.56 -10.25 14.91
N ASP A 316 29.51 -9.91 14.04
CA ASP A 316 30.83 -10.49 13.92
C ASP A 316 30.90 -11.97 13.49
N VAL A 317 29.77 -12.61 13.23
CA VAL A 317 29.69 -13.99 12.70
C VAL A 317 29.34 -13.99 11.22
N GLY A 318 28.32 -13.16 10.80
CA GLY A 318 27.89 -13.04 9.42
C GLY A 318 26.38 -12.99 9.27
N THR A 319 25.92 -13.05 8.01
CA THR A 319 24.51 -12.98 7.64
C THR A 319 24.16 -14.09 6.67
N THR A 320 22.97 -14.68 6.85
CA THR A 320 22.38 -15.65 5.94
C THR A 320 20.97 -15.19 5.59
N ILE A 321 20.72 -14.97 4.30
CA ILE A 321 19.39 -14.65 3.78
C ILE A 321 18.93 -15.79 2.89
N THR A 322 17.78 -16.38 3.23
CA THR A 322 17.16 -17.48 2.49
C THR A 322 15.86 -17.00 1.89
N VAL A 323 15.71 -17.15 0.59
CA VAL A 323 14.45 -16.90 -0.15
C VAL A 323 13.87 -18.24 -0.54
N THR A 324 12.68 -18.55 -0.05
CA THR A 324 11.95 -19.80 -0.31
C THR A 324 10.83 -19.53 -1.30
N PHE A 325 10.87 -20.18 -2.44
CA PHE A 325 9.88 -20.07 -3.49
C PHE A 325 8.79 -21.14 -3.32
N PRO A 326 7.53 -20.83 -3.69
CA PRO A 326 6.46 -21.84 -3.72
C PRO A 326 6.78 -22.94 -4.72
N THR A 327 6.12 -24.08 -4.57
CA THR A 327 6.18 -25.17 -5.54
C THR A 327 5.76 -24.68 -6.91
N ALA A 328 6.53 -24.98 -7.95
CA ALA A 328 6.11 -24.82 -9.34
C ALA A 328 4.97 -25.83 -9.59
N SER A 329 3.72 -25.40 -9.43
CA SER A 329 2.52 -26.22 -9.72
C SER A 329 2.11 -26.02 -11.16
#